data_cb9c7e7a969f55545adf5881fa0f8f47
#
_entry.id   cb9c7e7a969f55545adf5881fa0f8f47
#
_cell.length_a   1.000
_cell.length_b   1.000
_cell.length_c   1.000
_cell.angle_alpha   90.00
_cell.angle_beta   90.00
_cell.angle_gamma   90.00
#
_symmetry.space_group_name_H-M   'P 1'
#
loop_
_entity.id
_entity.type
_entity.pdbx_description
1 polymer ?
#
loop_
_entity_poly.entity_id
_entity_poly.type
_entity_poly.pdbx_seq_one_letter_code
_entity_poly.pdbx_strand_id
1 'polypeptide(L)'
;MGSNLKITESIEKYIEEHSQSLHPVQKEIISYNESLGEIKKLQIAVSQCYFLELITKVANFKNILEVGTFTGLSTLSMALGLPKNGKIVALDKDSKTNQAAVNFFKKAGQENKIKTIIKPALETLRELKD
;
A
#
# COMPACT_ATOMS: atom_id res chain seq x y z
N MET A 1 -32.81 -11.51 -1.78
CA MET A 1 -31.73 -10.89 -0.99
C MET A 1 -30.49 -11.76 -1.13
N GLY A 2 -29.43 -11.24 -1.70
CA GLY A 2 -28.16 -11.97 -1.78
C GLY A 2 -27.59 -12.17 -0.37
N SER A 3 -27.28 -13.43 -0.01
CA SER A 3 -26.48 -13.70 1.18
C SER A 3 -25.08 -13.11 0.95
N ASN A 4 -24.60 -12.30 1.88
CA ASN A 4 -23.21 -11.82 1.82
C ASN A 4 -22.28 -13.04 1.79
N LEU A 5 -21.47 -13.15 0.76
CA LEU A 5 -20.45 -14.18 0.66
C LEU A 5 -19.45 -13.99 1.82
N LYS A 6 -19.34 -15.00 2.68
CA LYS A 6 -18.30 -15.00 3.71
C LYS A 6 -16.96 -15.31 3.03
N ILE A 7 -16.03 -14.39 3.14
CA ILE A 7 -14.65 -14.65 2.74
C ILE A 7 -14.04 -15.59 3.77
N THR A 8 -13.69 -16.78 3.33
CA THR A 8 -13.08 -17.84 4.13
C THR A 8 -11.59 -17.93 3.80
N GLU A 9 -10.80 -18.53 4.69
CA GLU A 9 -9.37 -18.78 4.44
C GLU A 9 -9.13 -19.54 3.13
N SER A 10 -10.05 -20.47 2.74
CA SER A 10 -9.94 -21.20 1.48
C SER A 10 -10.15 -20.30 0.26
N ILE A 11 -11.02 -19.29 0.36
CA ILE A 11 -11.21 -18.30 -0.71
C ILE A 11 -9.99 -17.39 -0.81
N GLU A 12 -9.47 -16.91 0.31
CA GLU A 12 -8.25 -16.09 0.34
C GLU A 12 -7.07 -16.84 -0.29
N LYS A 13 -6.86 -18.09 0.12
CA LYS A 13 -5.81 -18.95 -0.44
C LYS A 13 -6.01 -19.16 -1.95
N TYR A 14 -7.23 -19.40 -2.41
CA TYR A 14 -7.51 -19.54 -3.84
C TYR A 14 -7.14 -18.25 -4.61
N ILE A 15 -7.50 -17.09 -4.08
CA ILE A 15 -7.15 -15.79 -4.70
C ILE A 15 -5.63 -15.62 -4.78
N GLU A 16 -4.92 -15.94 -3.71
CA GLU A 16 -3.46 -15.83 -3.68
C GLU A 16 -2.78 -16.77 -4.68
N GLU A 17 -3.22 -18.03 -4.75
CA GLU A 17 -2.68 -19.05 -5.64
C GLU A 17 -2.94 -18.75 -7.13
N HIS A 18 -4.00 -18.02 -7.44
CA HIS A 18 -4.41 -17.67 -8.81
C HIS A 18 -4.13 -16.22 -9.20
N SER A 19 -3.43 -15.48 -8.34
CA SER A 19 -2.97 -14.12 -8.60
C SER A 19 -1.49 -14.11 -8.98
N GLN A 20 -1.02 -12.99 -9.52
CA GLN A 20 0.42 -12.81 -9.75
C GLN A 20 1.19 -12.84 -8.42
N SER A 21 2.45 -13.25 -8.47
CA SER A 21 3.29 -13.24 -7.26
C SER A 21 3.54 -11.83 -6.76
N LEU A 22 3.48 -11.64 -5.44
CA LEU A 22 3.90 -10.40 -4.80
C LEU A 22 5.37 -10.10 -5.10
N HIS A 23 5.68 -8.83 -5.23
CA HIS A 23 7.07 -8.36 -5.28
C HIS A 23 7.83 -8.80 -4.02
N PRO A 24 9.11 -9.17 -4.09
CA PRO A 24 9.88 -9.61 -2.92
C PRO A 24 9.79 -8.65 -1.72
N VAL A 25 9.84 -7.35 -1.96
CA VAL A 25 9.74 -6.34 -0.89
C VAL A 25 8.33 -6.28 -0.27
N GLN A 26 7.26 -6.56 -1.01
CA GLN A 26 5.92 -6.68 -0.42
C GLN A 26 5.86 -7.84 0.58
N LYS A 27 6.49 -8.98 0.25
CA LYS A 27 6.61 -10.13 1.18
C LYS A 27 7.42 -9.77 2.43
N GLU A 28 8.46 -8.96 2.29
CA GLU A 28 9.24 -8.48 3.42
C GLU A 28 8.45 -7.53 4.33
N ILE A 29 7.63 -6.63 3.75
CA ILE A 29 6.74 -5.76 4.52
C ILE A 29 5.77 -6.62 5.35
N ILE A 30 5.16 -7.63 4.74
CA ILE A 30 4.23 -8.54 5.43
C ILE A 30 4.94 -9.25 6.58
N SER A 31 6.12 -9.80 6.33
CA SER A 31 6.93 -10.46 7.37
C SER A 31 7.32 -9.49 8.50
N TYR A 32 7.71 -8.26 8.16
CA TYR A 32 8.00 -7.23 9.15
C TYR A 32 6.77 -6.89 10.01
N ASN A 33 5.60 -6.78 9.39
CA ASN A 33 4.36 -6.46 10.09
C ASN A 33 3.97 -7.54 11.11
N GLU A 34 4.31 -8.81 10.87
CA GLU A 34 4.09 -9.88 11.85
C GLU A 34 4.81 -9.62 13.18
N SER A 35 5.92 -8.89 13.16
CA SER A 35 6.68 -8.52 14.35
C SER A 35 6.09 -7.34 15.13
N LEU A 36 5.10 -6.63 14.57
CA LEU A 36 4.54 -5.40 15.15
C LEU A 36 3.39 -5.64 16.15
N GLY A 37 3.07 -6.89 16.47
CA GLY A 37 1.99 -7.22 17.42
C GLY A 37 0.61 -6.76 16.92
N GLU A 38 -0.19 -6.18 17.79
CA GLU A 38 -1.58 -5.81 17.48
C GLU A 38 -1.75 -4.81 16.32
N ILE A 39 -0.78 -3.96 16.09
CA ILE A 39 -0.89 -2.96 15.01
C ILE A 39 -0.77 -3.57 13.61
N LYS A 40 -0.32 -4.84 13.48
CA LYS A 40 -0.31 -5.55 12.20
C LYS A 40 -1.68 -5.58 11.51
N LYS A 41 -2.76 -5.51 12.26
CA LYS A 41 -4.13 -5.44 11.73
C LYS A 41 -4.43 -4.21 10.87
N LEU A 42 -3.54 -3.21 10.86
CA LEU A 42 -3.63 -2.06 9.95
C LEU A 42 -3.15 -2.38 8.54
N GLN A 43 -2.53 -3.54 8.35
CA GLN A 43 -2.11 -4.01 7.03
C GLN A 43 -3.32 -4.34 6.15
N ILE A 44 -3.23 -3.98 4.88
CA ILE A 44 -4.19 -4.44 3.87
C ILE A 44 -4.04 -5.95 3.59
N ALA A 45 -5.10 -6.59 3.10
CA ALA A 45 -5.03 -7.99 2.67
C ALA A 45 -4.14 -8.15 1.42
N VAL A 46 -3.58 -9.35 1.23
CA VAL A 46 -2.76 -9.66 0.05
C VAL A 46 -3.53 -9.49 -1.25
N SER A 47 -4.81 -9.88 -1.28
CA SER A 47 -5.70 -9.66 -2.43
C SER A 47 -5.86 -8.18 -2.80
N GLN A 48 -5.82 -7.28 -1.83
CA GLN A 48 -5.86 -5.84 -2.07
C GLN A 48 -4.57 -5.33 -2.72
N CYS A 49 -3.42 -5.95 -2.43
CA CYS A 49 -2.16 -5.60 -3.12
C CYS A 49 -2.28 -5.82 -4.62
N TYR A 50 -2.81 -6.98 -5.04
CA TYR A 50 -3.01 -7.28 -6.46
C TYR A 50 -3.99 -6.32 -7.11
N PHE A 51 -5.11 -6.05 -6.43
CA PHE A 51 -6.13 -5.14 -6.94
C PHE A 51 -5.58 -3.71 -7.12
N LEU A 52 -4.86 -3.19 -6.13
CA LEU A 52 -4.30 -1.83 -6.19
C LEU A 52 -3.26 -1.68 -7.31
N GLU A 53 -2.40 -2.66 -7.49
CA GLU A 53 -1.44 -2.67 -8.60
C GLU A 53 -2.17 -2.72 -9.95
N LEU A 54 -3.13 -3.64 -10.09
CA LEU A 54 -3.88 -3.83 -11.33
C LEU A 54 -4.68 -2.58 -11.70
N ILE A 55 -5.47 -2.03 -10.78
CA ILE A 55 -6.31 -0.86 -11.08
C ILE A 55 -5.48 0.37 -11.39
N THR A 56 -4.35 0.56 -10.69
CA THR A 56 -3.42 1.66 -10.96
C THR A 56 -2.87 1.56 -12.39
N LYS A 57 -2.49 0.37 -12.82
CA LYS A 57 -1.95 0.10 -14.15
C LYS A 57 -3.00 0.23 -15.25
N VAL A 58 -4.18 -0.40 -15.06
CA VAL A 58 -5.24 -0.41 -16.08
C VAL A 58 -5.86 0.98 -16.27
N ALA A 59 -6.11 1.70 -15.19
CA ALA A 59 -6.62 3.07 -15.25
C ALA A 59 -5.55 4.09 -15.67
N ASN A 60 -4.28 3.67 -15.76
CA ASN A 60 -3.15 4.52 -16.12
C ASN A 60 -3.06 5.78 -15.24
N PHE A 61 -3.24 5.60 -13.94
CA PHE A 61 -3.10 6.68 -12.98
C PHE A 61 -1.68 7.25 -13.03
N LYS A 62 -1.57 8.56 -12.83
CA LYS A 62 -0.28 9.26 -12.80
C LYS A 62 -0.03 9.96 -11.46
N ASN A 63 -1.09 10.35 -10.78
CA ASN A 63 -1.03 11.02 -9.49
C ASN A 63 -1.99 10.32 -8.52
N ILE A 64 -1.45 9.92 -7.37
CA ILE A 64 -2.21 9.25 -6.31
C ILE A 64 -1.98 10.00 -5.01
N LEU A 65 -3.05 10.22 -4.26
CA LEU A 65 -3.03 10.67 -2.88
C LEU A 65 -3.53 9.54 -1.99
N GLU A 66 -2.71 9.12 -1.05
CA GLU A 66 -3.03 8.08 -0.07
C GLU A 66 -3.09 8.67 1.33
N VAL A 67 -4.13 8.31 2.08
CA VAL A 67 -4.27 8.66 3.50
C VAL A 67 -4.13 7.40 4.34
N GLY A 68 -3.06 7.34 5.13
CA GLY A 68 -2.66 6.17 5.90
C GLY A 68 -1.64 5.32 5.14
N THR A 69 -0.36 5.51 5.45
CA THR A 69 0.75 4.78 4.81
C THR A 69 1.11 3.52 5.58
N PHE A 70 1.04 3.57 6.90
CA PHE A 70 1.52 2.50 7.80
C PHE A 70 2.96 2.09 7.43
N THR A 71 3.18 0.82 7.11
CA THR A 71 4.49 0.29 6.66
C THR A 71 4.65 0.29 5.13
N GLY A 72 3.69 0.85 4.40
CA GLY A 72 3.80 1.13 2.97
C GLY A 72 3.39 0.00 2.04
N LEU A 73 2.65 -1.03 2.50
CA LEU A 73 2.27 -2.16 1.64
C LEU A 73 1.32 -1.73 0.51
N SER A 74 0.29 -0.94 0.81
CA SER A 74 -0.62 -0.38 -0.20
C SER A 74 0.08 0.62 -1.11
N THR A 75 0.90 1.50 -0.52
CA THR A 75 1.68 2.50 -1.26
C THR A 75 2.60 1.84 -2.28
N LEU A 76 3.33 0.79 -1.86
CA LEU A 76 4.22 0.04 -2.75
C LEU A 76 3.43 -0.67 -3.86
N SER A 77 2.28 -1.26 -3.53
CA SER A 77 1.42 -1.93 -4.52
C SER A 77 0.98 -0.97 -5.63
N MET A 78 0.55 0.23 -5.26
CA MET A 78 0.20 1.27 -6.25
C MET A 78 1.43 1.77 -7.02
N ALA A 79 2.57 1.94 -6.35
CA ALA A 79 3.81 2.41 -7.00
C ALA A 79 4.31 1.44 -8.08
N LEU A 80 4.14 0.13 -7.87
CA LEU A 80 4.47 -0.91 -8.85
C LEU A 80 3.59 -0.81 -10.11
N GLY A 81 2.31 -0.43 -9.95
CA GLY A 81 1.37 -0.22 -11.05
C GLY A 81 1.56 1.13 -11.78
N LEU A 82 2.21 2.11 -11.17
CA LEU A 82 2.40 3.44 -11.75
C LEU A 82 3.44 3.44 -12.88
N PRO A 83 3.24 4.28 -13.92
CA PRO A 83 4.28 4.53 -14.91
C PRO A 83 5.50 5.21 -14.27
N LYS A 84 6.63 5.26 -15.01
CA LYS A 84 7.90 5.85 -14.51
C LYS A 84 7.77 7.29 -14.01
N ASN A 85 6.89 8.07 -14.63
CA ASN A 85 6.63 9.47 -14.26
C ASN A 85 5.46 9.63 -13.28
N GLY A 86 4.88 8.53 -12.81
CA GLY A 86 3.80 8.55 -11.82
C GLY A 86 4.29 8.98 -10.44
N LYS A 87 3.39 9.56 -9.66
CA LYS A 87 3.66 10.08 -8.32
C LYS A 87 2.59 9.66 -7.31
N ILE A 88 3.05 9.36 -6.10
CA ILE A 88 2.20 9.14 -4.94
C ILE A 88 2.59 10.14 -3.85
N VAL A 89 1.61 10.80 -3.28
CA VAL A 89 1.75 11.52 -2.01
C VAL A 89 1.07 10.69 -0.95
N ALA A 90 1.84 10.16 -0.01
CA ALA A 90 1.37 9.27 1.04
C ALA A 90 1.44 9.98 2.40
N LEU A 91 0.29 10.07 3.06
CA LEU A 91 0.13 10.80 4.31
C LEU A 91 0.05 9.83 5.48
N ASP A 92 0.81 10.09 6.53
CA ASP A 92 0.70 9.38 7.80
C ASP A 92 1.09 10.29 8.97
N LYS A 93 0.63 9.97 10.16
CA LYS A 93 1.00 10.67 11.39
C LYS A 93 2.12 9.96 12.16
N ASP A 94 2.34 8.68 11.90
CA ASP A 94 3.31 7.84 12.61
C ASP A 94 4.66 7.85 11.92
N SER A 95 5.65 8.50 12.53
CA SER A 95 7.00 8.61 11.99
C SER A 95 7.76 7.28 12.00
N LYS A 96 7.47 6.40 12.96
CA LYS A 96 8.20 5.13 13.13
C LYS A 96 7.83 4.14 12.01
N THR A 97 6.55 3.90 11.80
CA THR A 97 6.08 3.02 10.71
C THR A 97 6.42 3.62 9.35
N ASN A 98 6.34 4.94 9.21
CA ASN A 98 6.72 5.62 7.98
C ASN A 98 8.22 5.48 7.65
N GLN A 99 9.12 5.54 8.65
CA GLN A 99 10.54 5.32 8.41
C GLN A 99 10.80 3.91 7.86
N ALA A 100 10.09 2.89 8.35
CA ALA A 100 10.15 1.54 7.80
C ALA A 100 9.64 1.51 6.36
N ALA A 101 8.50 2.17 6.08
CA ALA A 101 7.95 2.28 4.73
C ALA A 101 8.94 2.88 3.73
N VAL A 102 9.57 4.00 4.08
CA VAL A 102 10.59 4.66 3.23
C VAL A 102 11.75 3.73 2.90
N ASN A 103 12.21 2.95 3.87
CA ASN A 103 13.28 1.96 3.65
C ASN A 103 12.84 0.87 2.66
N PHE A 104 11.61 0.38 2.76
CA PHE A 104 11.05 -0.59 1.82
C PHE A 104 10.89 0.02 0.42
N PHE A 105 10.45 1.26 0.30
CA PHE A 105 10.33 1.93 -1.00
C PHE A 105 11.68 2.05 -1.72
N LYS A 106 12.75 2.40 -0.99
CA LYS A 106 14.12 2.42 -1.51
C LYS A 106 14.56 1.02 -1.94
N LYS A 107 14.32 0.01 -1.12
CA LYS A 107 14.68 -1.38 -1.42
C LYS A 107 13.97 -1.90 -2.67
N ALA A 108 12.75 -1.44 -2.92
CA ALA A 108 11.97 -1.78 -4.12
C ALA A 108 12.31 -0.90 -5.33
N GLY A 109 13.19 0.11 -5.19
CA GLY A 109 13.52 1.06 -6.27
C GLY A 109 12.36 1.96 -6.68
N GLN A 110 11.42 2.23 -5.76
CA GLN A 110 10.21 3.02 -6.02
C GLN A 110 10.22 4.39 -5.32
N GLU A 111 11.26 4.73 -4.58
CA GLU A 111 11.36 5.96 -3.79
C GLU A 111 11.17 7.24 -4.62
N ASN A 112 11.56 7.23 -5.89
CA ASN A 112 11.42 8.38 -6.78
C ASN A 112 9.96 8.70 -7.16
N LYS A 113 9.05 7.75 -6.98
CA LYS A 113 7.61 7.92 -7.23
C LYS A 113 6.85 8.35 -5.97
N ILE A 114 7.41 8.16 -4.77
CA ILE A 114 6.68 8.24 -3.51
C ILE A 114 7.20 9.39 -2.66
N LYS A 115 6.33 10.33 -2.33
CA LYS A 115 6.58 11.39 -1.34
C LYS A 115 5.74 11.11 -0.10
N THR A 116 6.38 10.94 1.06
CA THR A 116 5.69 10.80 2.33
C THR A 116 5.60 12.14 3.08
N ILE A 117 4.47 12.39 3.75
CA ILE A 117 4.27 13.57 4.59
C ILE A 117 3.78 13.09 5.96
N ILE A 118 4.56 13.44 7.00
CA ILE A 118 4.31 12.98 8.38
C ILE A 118 3.68 14.10 9.18
N LYS A 119 2.36 14.09 9.20
CA LYS A 119 1.50 14.92 10.06
C LYS A 119 0.04 14.45 9.94
N PRO A 120 -0.87 14.95 10.80
CA PRO A 120 -2.29 14.65 10.66
C PRO A 120 -2.77 14.94 9.24
N ALA A 121 -3.42 13.95 8.60
CA ALA A 121 -3.80 14.04 7.19
C ALA A 121 -4.71 15.25 6.89
N LEU A 122 -5.59 15.62 7.83
CA LEU A 122 -6.48 16.76 7.68
C LEU A 122 -5.73 18.09 7.49
N GLU A 123 -4.59 18.26 8.17
CA GLU A 123 -3.74 19.44 8.03
C GLU A 123 -3.14 19.50 6.63
N THR A 124 -2.53 18.38 6.20
CA THR A 124 -1.96 18.28 4.85
C THR A 124 -3.01 18.51 3.77
N LEU A 125 -4.20 17.92 3.91
CA LEU A 125 -5.28 18.06 2.93
C LEU A 125 -5.79 19.52 2.80
N ARG A 126 -5.75 20.27 3.90
CA ARG A 126 -6.08 21.71 3.86
C ARG A 126 -5.03 22.52 3.10
N GLU A 127 -3.75 22.20 3.31
CA GLU A 127 -2.63 22.85 2.62
C GLU A 127 -2.57 22.52 1.12
N LEU A 128 -3.02 21.33 0.71
CA LEU A 128 -3.05 20.93 -0.69
C LEU A 128 -4.21 21.58 -1.49
N LYS A 129 -5.13 22.28 -0.83
CA LYS A 129 -6.23 23.00 -1.48
C LYS A 129 -5.81 24.34 -2.11
N ASP A 130 -4.72 24.90 -1.64
CA ASP A 130 -4.19 26.19 -2.07
C ASP A 130 -3.04 25.98 -3.09
#